data_05bfd5bd082b37dedeace41497e3af4b
#
_entry.id   05bfd5bd082b37dedeace41497e3af4b
#
_cell.length_a   1.000
_cell.length_b   1.000
_cell.length_c   1.000
_cell.angle_alpha   90.00
_cell.angle_beta   90.00
_cell.angle_gamma   90.00
#
_symmetry.space_group_name_H-M   'P 1'
#
loop_
_entity.id
_entity.type
_entity.pdbx_description
1 polymer ?
#
loop_
_entity_poly.entity_id
_entity_poly.type
_entity_poly.pdbx_seq_one_letter_code
_entity_poly.pdbx_strand_id
1 'polypeptide(L)' 'MGSVVELNTGQRGVVSKANAREPLLPEVIVVRDPKGRPAAHRRLDLSGQTAVKVVACLDPRDAGIDPGQVLGVS' A
#
# COMPACT_ATOMS: atom_id res chain seq x y z
N MET A 1 -1.71 5.24 9.46
CA MET A 1 -0.46 4.91 8.72
C MET A 1 0.00 3.51 9.11
N GLY A 2 0.73 2.87 8.23
CA GLY A 2 1.23 1.52 8.50
C GLY A 2 0.25 0.40 8.16
N SER A 3 -0.93 0.71 7.65
CA SER A 3 -1.88 -0.31 7.23
C SER A 3 -1.43 -0.96 5.93
N VAL A 4 -1.57 -2.28 5.86
CA VAL A 4 -1.32 -3.03 4.63
C VAL A 4 -2.60 -3.04 3.82
N VAL A 5 -2.49 -2.68 2.54
CA VAL A 5 -3.65 -2.56 1.67
C VAL A 5 -3.41 -3.27 0.35
N GLU A 6 -4.51 -3.68 -0.28
CA GLU A 6 -4.48 -4.21 -1.64
C GLU A 6 -5.12 -3.18 -2.57
N LEU A 7 -4.50 -2.99 -3.72
CA LEU A 7 -4.98 -2.05 -4.72
C LEU A 7 -5.82 -2.80 -5.77
N ASN A 8 -6.63 -2.06 -6.49
CA ASN A 8 -7.47 -2.64 -7.55
C ASN A 8 -6.65 -3.25 -8.71
N THR A 9 -5.36 -2.96 -8.77
CA THR A 9 -4.44 -3.59 -9.71
C THR A 9 -3.96 -4.96 -9.27
N GLY A 10 -4.24 -5.34 -8.01
CA GLY A 10 -3.69 -6.54 -7.39
C GLY A 10 -2.39 -6.32 -6.64
N GLN A 11 -1.77 -5.17 -6.78
CA GLN A 11 -0.57 -4.82 -6.03
C GLN A 11 -0.89 -4.64 -4.55
N ARG A 12 0.08 -4.90 -3.69
CA ARG A 12 -0.04 -4.72 -2.24
C ARG A 12 1.02 -3.77 -1.74
N GLY A 13 0.66 -2.99 -0.75
CA GLY A 13 1.57 -2.01 -0.19
C GLY A 13 1.17 -1.59 1.19
N VAL A 14 1.93 -0.63 1.72
CA VAL A 14 1.75 -0.08 3.06
C VAL A 14 1.41 1.40 2.94
N VAL A 15 0.37 1.84 3.65
CA VAL A 15 0.00 3.25 3.68
C VAL A 15 1.10 4.03 4.38
N SER A 16 1.75 4.94 3.65
CA SER A 16 2.79 5.80 4.19
C SER A 16 2.26 7.16 4.62
N LYS A 17 1.18 7.61 3.99
CA LYS A 17 0.58 8.90 4.33
C LYS A 17 -0.92 8.85 4.06
N ALA A 18 -1.71 9.18 5.08
CA ALA A 18 -3.16 9.25 4.93
C ALA A 18 -3.55 10.47 4.10
N ASN A 19 -4.65 10.34 3.35
CA ASN A 19 -5.26 11.43 2.62
C ASN A 19 -6.59 11.77 3.30
N ALA A 20 -6.64 12.91 3.97
CA ALA A 20 -7.82 13.31 4.73
C ALA A 20 -9.03 13.60 3.83
N ARG A 21 -8.79 14.04 2.59
CA ARG A 21 -9.87 14.34 1.63
C ARG A 21 -10.42 13.09 0.97
N GLU A 22 -9.53 12.13 0.68
CA GLU A 22 -9.85 10.91 -0.06
C GLU A 22 -9.27 9.72 0.68
N PRO A 23 -9.96 9.20 1.71
CA PRO A 23 -9.42 8.11 2.53
C PRO A 23 -9.06 6.84 1.74
N LEU A 24 -9.69 6.62 0.59
CA LEU A 24 -9.40 5.49 -0.28
C LEU A 24 -8.25 5.75 -1.27
N LEU A 25 -7.67 6.95 -1.24
CA LEU A 25 -6.58 7.35 -2.14
C LEU A 25 -5.37 7.86 -1.34
N PRO A 26 -4.87 7.09 -0.36
CA PRO A 26 -3.68 7.49 0.40
C PRO A 26 -2.41 7.34 -0.43
N GLU A 27 -1.31 7.83 0.11
CA GLU A 27 0.02 7.51 -0.41
C GLU A 27 0.42 6.13 0.11
N VAL A 28 0.83 5.24 -0.80
CA VAL A 28 1.15 3.85 -0.49
C VAL A 28 2.55 3.53 -1.02
N ILE A 29 3.33 2.78 -0.23
CA ILE A 29 4.58 2.21 -0.72
C ILE A 29 4.26 0.79 -1.19
N VAL A 30 4.28 0.57 -2.49
CA VAL A 30 4.01 -0.73 -3.10
C VAL A 30 5.19 -1.66 -2.85
N VAL A 31 4.93 -2.84 -2.29
CA VAL A 31 5.96 -3.81 -1.92
C VAL A 31 5.75 -5.19 -2.54
N ARG A 32 4.56 -5.44 -3.11
CA ARG A 32 4.23 -6.70 -3.78
C ARG A 32 3.61 -6.40 -5.13
N ASP A 33 3.96 -7.24 -6.12
CA ASP A 33 3.34 -7.16 -7.44
C ASP A 33 1.96 -7.86 -7.43
N PRO A 34 1.18 -7.78 -8.52
CA PRO A 34 -0.13 -8.44 -8.59
C PRO A 34 -0.08 -9.95 -8.41
N LYS A 35 1.08 -10.56 -8.59
CA LYS A 35 1.26 -12.01 -8.40
C LYS A 35 1.68 -12.37 -6.98
N GLY A 36 1.81 -11.36 -6.10
CA GLY A 36 2.23 -11.56 -4.72
C GLY A 36 3.72 -11.70 -4.52
N ARG A 37 4.53 -11.47 -5.54
CA ARG A 37 5.98 -11.53 -5.44
C ARG A 37 6.54 -10.24 -4.87
N PRO A 38 7.69 -10.29 -4.16
CA PRO A 38 8.34 -9.07 -3.71
C PRO A 38 8.66 -8.15 -4.89
N ALA A 39 8.33 -6.88 -4.74
CA ALA A 39 8.62 -5.85 -5.73
C ALA A 39 9.51 -4.78 -5.13
N ALA A 40 10.20 -4.03 -5.97
CA ALA A 40 10.95 -2.86 -5.51
C ALA A 40 9.98 -1.87 -4.83
N HIS A 41 10.40 -1.33 -3.69
CA HIS A 41 9.57 -0.39 -2.96
C HIS A 41 9.36 0.87 -3.80
N ARG A 42 8.09 1.15 -4.12
CA ARG A 42 7.72 2.31 -4.93
C ARG A 42 6.64 3.11 -4.19
N ARG A 43 6.91 4.38 -4.00
CA ARG A 43 5.93 5.28 -3.42
C ARG A 43 4.92 5.68 -4.49
N LEU A 44 3.64 5.51 -4.18
CA LEU A 44 2.56 5.78 -5.12
C LEU A 44 1.51 6.63 -4.42
N ASP A 45 1.32 7.86 -4.93
CA ASP A 45 0.26 8.75 -4.45
C ASP A 45 -1.00 8.47 -5.25
N LEU A 46 -1.96 7.79 -4.61
CA LEU A 46 -3.19 7.38 -5.29
C LEU A 46 -4.09 8.56 -5.66
N SER A 47 -3.95 9.70 -4.97
CA SER A 47 -4.75 10.88 -5.31
C SER A 47 -4.39 11.45 -6.68
N GLY A 48 -3.19 11.16 -7.18
CA GLY A 48 -2.79 11.51 -8.54
C GLY A 48 -3.09 10.46 -9.58
N GLN A 49 -3.68 9.32 -9.18
CA GLN A 49 -3.96 8.20 -10.07
C GLN A 49 -5.47 8.01 -10.17
N THR A 50 -6.04 8.24 -11.34
CA THR A 50 -7.49 8.12 -11.52
C THR A 50 -7.97 6.68 -11.57
N ALA A 51 -7.10 5.74 -11.92
CA ALA A 51 -7.46 4.33 -12.13
C ALA A 51 -7.05 3.41 -10.98
N VAL A 52 -6.25 3.87 -10.03
CA VAL A 52 -5.71 3.04 -8.94
C VAL A 52 -6.30 3.49 -7.61
N LYS A 53 -6.83 2.54 -6.84
CA LYS A 53 -7.41 2.84 -5.53
C LYS A 53 -7.30 1.61 -4.63
N VAL A 54 -7.43 1.83 -3.32
CA VAL A 54 -7.47 0.75 -2.33
C VAL A 54 -8.81 0.02 -2.45
N VAL A 55 -8.75 -1.31 -2.52
CA VAL A 55 -9.94 -2.15 -2.58
C VAL A 55 -10.11 -3.02 -1.34
N ALA A 56 -9.04 -3.21 -0.55
CA ALA A 56 -9.10 -4.02 0.66
C ALA A 56 -8.00 -3.60 1.63
N CYS A 57 -8.27 -3.79 2.93
CA CYS A 57 -7.25 -3.71 3.97
C CYS A 57 -6.87 -5.13 4.36
N LEU A 58 -5.58 -5.38 4.50
CA LEU A 58 -5.06 -6.71 4.79
C LEU A 58 -4.42 -6.75 6.16
N ASP A 59 -4.47 -7.92 6.80
CA ASP A 59 -3.69 -8.17 8.02
C ASP A 59 -2.22 -8.29 7.61
N PRO A 60 -1.30 -7.52 8.22
CA PRO A 60 0.12 -7.62 7.90
C PRO A 60 0.68 -9.02 8.03
N ARG A 61 0.19 -9.81 8.97
CA ARG A 61 0.64 -11.19 9.18
C ARG A 61 0.22 -12.08 8.04
N ASP A 62 -1.02 -11.94 7.58
CA ASP A 62 -1.53 -12.73 6.45
C ASP A 62 -0.86 -12.34 5.15
N ALA A 63 -0.55 -11.05 4.99
CA ALA A 63 0.10 -10.55 3.79
C ALA A 63 1.61 -10.81 3.77
N GLY A 64 2.21 -11.16 4.91
CA GLY A 64 3.65 -11.35 5.02
C GLY A 64 4.43 -10.06 4.84
N ILE A 65 3.86 -8.92 5.19
CA ILE A 65 4.46 -7.61 5.03
C ILE A 65 4.64 -6.98 6.41
N ASP A 66 5.83 -6.45 6.69
CA ASP A 66 6.13 -5.71 7.91
C ASP A 66 6.04 -4.20 7.61
N PRO A 67 4.96 -3.53 8.05
CA PRO A 67 4.80 -2.11 7.77
C PRO A 67 5.91 -1.23 8.36
N GLY A 68 6.39 -1.57 9.54
CA GLY A 68 7.45 -0.81 10.17
C GLY A 68 8.74 -0.84 9.37
N GLN A 69 9.09 -2.02 8.84
CA GLN A 69 10.26 -2.18 8.01
C GLN A 69 10.12 -1.43 6.67
N VAL A 70 8.94 -1.50 6.07
CA VAL A 70 8.68 -0.82 4.81
C VAL A 70 8.77 0.69 4.96
N LEU A 71 8.25 1.23 6.06
CA LEU A 71 8.26 2.66 6.33
C LEU A 71 9.59 3.16 6.87
N GLY A 72 10.55 2.26 7.12
CA GLY A 72 11.85 2.64 7.65
C GLY A 72 11.82 3.02 9.12
N VAL A 73 10.79 2.64 9.84
CA VAL A 73 10.69 2.86 11.28
C VAL A 73 11.43 1.74 11.98
N SER A 74 12.45 2.08 12.68
CA SER A 74 13.26 1.13 13.43
C SER A 74 12.85 1.11 14.90
#